data_a29452fd3f5d4d433c24c5d106c77a72
#
_entry.id   a29452fd3f5d4d433c24c5d106c77a72
#
_cell.length_a   1.000
_cell.length_b   1.000
_cell.length_c   1.000
_cell.angle_alpha   90.00
_cell.angle_beta   90.00
_cell.angle_gamma   90.00
#
_symmetry.space_group_name_H-M   'P 1'
#
loop_
_entity.id
_entity.type
_entity.pdbx_description
1 polymer ?
#
loop_
_entity_poly.entity_id
_entity_poly.type
_entity_poly.pdbx_seq_one_letter_code
_entity_poly.pdbx_strand_id
1 'polypeptide(L)'
;MPFLTTNSAALLMRLAGLGACLAVLAGIEMYEHSSSVRGDGWLQKQEESLSIPDPSNFSFAVFGDSKRNFACLSTILRAVDRDPEMAFAIHTGDLVGDGNRGEFRVFMECLTMDFHKPFFTVPGNHDIAGLGRESYGDFFGPRHYAFEVAGTRFVVLDTSQESALDGTQFQWLEEELSQREAASRTLVFMHRPPYDPRANDRPSLPPEEAERLASLFRKHQVSHVFPSHLHAFFEGTWQGVPYTISGGAGARLHGTDAKHFFFHYLKVNVNDRGVHVQCVPVSLSTGRRALLEVWCFVRREGIEAILYGAIACLSVQLAWSQRVLRRMLVGCQPRFVTDRLSRRLA
;
A
#
# COMPACT_ATOMS: atom_id res chain seq x y z
N MET A 1 -8.95 -2.51 59.82
CA MET A 1 -8.81 -1.50 58.74
C MET A 1 -7.72 -1.77 57.68
N PRO A 2 -7.33 -3.01 57.35
CA PRO A 2 -6.34 -3.26 56.27
C PRO A 2 -6.97 -3.47 54.87
N PHE A 3 -8.29 -3.67 54.77
CA PHE A 3 -8.93 -3.98 53.46
C PHE A 3 -9.14 -2.78 52.53
N LEU A 4 -9.12 -1.56 53.04
CA LEU A 4 -9.26 -0.35 52.20
C LEU A 4 -7.99 0.05 51.48
N THR A 5 -6.82 -0.32 52.02
CA THR A 5 -5.51 0.04 51.42
C THR A 5 -5.17 -0.80 50.19
N THR A 6 -5.50 -2.09 50.21
CA THR A 6 -5.24 -3.00 49.08
C THR A 6 -6.16 -2.71 47.89
N ASN A 7 -7.44 -2.34 48.11
CA ASN A 7 -8.35 -1.96 47.05
C ASN A 7 -7.99 -0.63 46.38
N SER A 8 -7.49 0.33 47.15
CA SER A 8 -7.05 1.63 46.63
C SER A 8 -5.78 1.50 45.76
N ALA A 9 -4.81 0.66 46.20
CA ALA A 9 -3.60 0.38 45.43
C ALA A 9 -3.93 -0.34 44.10
N ALA A 10 -4.83 -1.33 44.12
CA ALA A 10 -5.27 -2.03 42.93
C ALA A 10 -6.05 -1.10 41.94
N LEU A 11 -6.86 -0.18 42.45
CA LEU A 11 -7.54 0.83 41.63
C LEU A 11 -6.54 1.78 40.98
N LEU A 12 -5.58 2.28 41.76
CA LEU A 12 -4.53 3.16 41.25
C LEU A 12 -3.69 2.48 40.15
N MET A 13 -3.31 1.21 40.37
CA MET A 13 -2.55 0.45 39.36
C MET A 13 -3.35 0.26 38.05
N ARG A 14 -4.67 0.02 38.12
CA ARG A 14 -5.51 -0.11 36.93
C ARG A 14 -5.68 1.21 36.20
N LEU A 15 -5.85 2.32 36.92
CA LEU A 15 -5.92 3.67 36.34
C LEU A 15 -4.59 4.05 35.70
N ALA A 16 -3.47 3.75 36.34
CA ALA A 16 -2.14 3.97 35.80
C ALA A 16 -1.91 3.14 34.51
N GLY A 17 -2.29 1.86 34.52
CA GLY A 17 -2.23 0.98 33.36
C GLY A 17 -3.08 1.48 32.19
N LEU A 18 -4.32 1.94 32.45
CA LEU A 18 -5.19 2.53 31.44
C LEU A 18 -4.57 3.82 30.88
N GLY A 19 -4.05 4.69 31.73
CA GLY A 19 -3.38 5.92 31.33
C GLY A 19 -2.14 5.64 30.47
N ALA A 20 -1.36 4.62 30.81
CA ALA A 20 -0.21 4.20 30.03
C ALA A 20 -0.60 3.68 28.65
N CYS A 21 -1.63 2.83 28.55
CA CYS A 21 -2.13 2.33 27.26
C CYS A 21 -2.64 3.49 26.36
N LEU A 22 -3.40 4.44 26.94
CA LEU A 22 -3.89 5.61 26.22
C LEU A 22 -2.75 6.54 25.77
N ALA A 23 -1.73 6.73 26.60
CA ALA A 23 -0.55 7.53 26.26
C ALA A 23 0.25 6.88 25.11
N VAL A 24 0.39 5.56 25.09
CA VAL A 24 1.05 4.83 24.02
C VAL A 24 0.25 4.95 22.72
N LEU A 25 -1.09 4.79 22.77
CA LEU A 25 -1.94 4.99 21.57
C LEU A 25 -1.84 6.41 21.04
N ALA A 26 -1.94 7.42 21.90
CA ALA A 26 -1.78 8.82 21.50
C ALA A 26 -0.38 9.08 20.94
N GLY A 27 0.66 8.45 21.50
CA GLY A 27 2.02 8.50 20.99
C GLY A 27 2.16 7.86 19.60
N ILE A 28 1.46 6.75 19.36
CA ILE A 28 1.40 6.11 18.03
C ILE A 28 0.71 7.05 17.04
N GLU A 29 -0.48 7.58 17.38
CA GLU A 29 -1.20 8.54 16.53
C GLU A 29 -0.38 9.82 16.26
N MET A 30 0.26 10.37 17.29
CA MET A 30 1.15 11.53 17.12
C MET A 30 2.35 11.20 16.25
N TYR A 31 2.98 10.04 16.42
CA TYR A 31 4.07 9.57 15.57
C TYR A 31 3.58 9.37 14.14
N GLU A 32 2.36 8.86 13.95
CA GLU A 32 1.72 8.69 12.66
C GLU A 32 1.45 10.02 11.95
N HIS A 33 1.07 11.05 12.69
CA HIS A 33 0.88 12.40 12.15
C HIS A 33 2.19 13.19 12.03
N SER A 34 3.14 12.99 12.93
CA SER A 34 4.40 13.76 12.98
C SER A 34 5.54 13.12 12.20
N SER A 35 5.47 11.81 11.92
CA SER A 35 6.51 11.18 11.11
C SER A 35 6.44 11.77 9.72
N SER A 36 7.38 12.66 9.48
CA SER A 36 7.68 13.33 8.22
C SER A 36 8.27 12.35 7.19
N VAL A 37 7.61 11.21 6.98
CA VAL A 37 7.71 10.52 5.71
C VAL A 37 6.80 11.30 4.76
N ARG A 38 7.15 12.56 4.55
CA ARG A 38 6.61 13.35 3.46
C ARG A 38 7.39 12.95 2.24
N GLY A 39 6.68 12.54 1.22
CA GLY A 39 7.23 12.34 -0.11
C GLY A 39 7.66 13.63 -0.80
N ASP A 40 7.84 14.72 0.00
CA ASP A 40 8.38 15.98 -0.49
C ASP A 40 9.71 15.69 -1.17
N GLY A 41 9.67 15.66 -2.50
CA GLY A 41 10.80 15.34 -3.35
C GLY A 41 11.10 13.84 -3.49
N TRP A 42 10.16 12.91 -3.18
CA TRP A 42 10.39 11.48 -3.45
C TRP A 42 10.78 11.27 -4.92
N LEU A 43 9.94 11.69 -5.86
CA LEU A 43 10.18 11.53 -7.29
C LEU A 43 11.53 12.14 -7.69
N GLN A 44 11.77 13.39 -7.30
CA GLN A 44 13.04 14.07 -7.60
C GLN A 44 14.25 13.30 -7.05
N LYS A 45 14.17 12.78 -5.81
CA LYS A 45 15.26 11.98 -5.22
C LYS A 45 15.50 10.69 -5.99
N GLN A 46 14.44 10.03 -6.48
CA GLN A 46 14.58 8.83 -7.31
C GLN A 46 15.24 9.18 -8.64
N GLU A 47 14.84 10.27 -9.29
CA GLU A 47 15.46 10.75 -10.53
C GLU A 47 16.93 11.14 -10.33
N GLU A 48 17.26 11.89 -9.28
CA GLU A 48 18.64 12.28 -8.95
C GLU A 48 19.54 11.08 -8.61
N SER A 49 18.97 9.99 -8.10
CA SER A 49 19.70 8.77 -7.78
C SER A 49 19.84 7.79 -8.94
N LEU A 50 19.19 8.07 -10.09
CA LEU A 50 19.32 7.26 -11.29
C LEU A 50 20.77 7.29 -11.81
N SER A 51 21.33 6.11 -11.98
CA SER A 51 22.63 5.92 -12.60
C SER A 51 22.55 4.80 -13.64
N ILE A 52 22.79 5.14 -14.90
CA ILE A 52 22.76 4.20 -16.02
C ILE A 52 24.19 4.12 -16.59
N PRO A 53 24.94 3.10 -16.21
CA PRO A 53 26.33 2.97 -16.67
C PRO A 53 26.47 2.83 -18.19
N ASP A 54 25.52 2.14 -18.82
CA ASP A 54 25.45 1.99 -20.27
C ASP A 54 24.10 2.50 -20.80
N PRO A 55 24.03 3.74 -21.31
CA PRO A 55 22.82 4.30 -21.89
C PRO A 55 22.26 3.54 -23.11
N SER A 56 23.10 2.77 -23.78
CA SER A 56 22.70 2.00 -24.97
C SER A 56 22.08 0.63 -24.62
N ASN A 57 22.26 0.17 -23.37
CA ASN A 57 21.78 -1.13 -22.92
C ASN A 57 21.57 -1.16 -21.39
N PHE A 58 20.33 -0.98 -20.93
CA PHE A 58 20.01 -1.02 -19.52
C PHE A 58 18.78 -1.85 -19.24
N SER A 59 18.65 -2.32 -18.02
CA SER A 59 17.48 -3.09 -17.57
C SER A 59 16.87 -2.49 -16.31
N PHE A 60 15.55 -2.66 -16.17
CA PHE A 60 14.79 -2.30 -14.97
C PHE A 60 13.71 -3.33 -14.69
N ALA A 61 13.19 -3.32 -13.46
CA ALA A 61 12.11 -4.21 -13.07
C ALA A 61 10.74 -3.53 -13.17
N VAL A 62 9.70 -4.31 -13.55
CA VAL A 62 8.31 -3.88 -13.50
C VAL A 62 7.48 -4.95 -12.80
N PHE A 63 6.66 -4.56 -11.84
CA PHE A 63 5.73 -5.43 -11.13
C PHE A 63 4.63 -4.61 -10.46
N GLY A 64 3.47 -5.22 -10.18
CA GLY A 64 2.36 -4.55 -9.52
C GLY A 64 1.53 -5.51 -8.67
N ASP A 65 0.54 -4.95 -7.95
CA ASP A 65 -0.41 -5.71 -7.13
C ASP A 65 0.27 -6.48 -5.98
N SER A 66 1.14 -5.83 -5.22
CA SER A 66 1.75 -6.43 -4.03
C SER A 66 0.80 -6.46 -2.85
N LYS A 67 -0.02 -5.43 -2.68
CA LYS A 67 -1.00 -5.29 -1.61
C LYS A 67 -0.39 -5.64 -0.24
N ARG A 68 -0.99 -6.57 0.47
CA ARG A 68 -0.58 -7.01 1.82
C ARG A 68 0.38 -8.19 1.83
N ASN A 69 0.80 -8.70 0.66
CA ASN A 69 1.72 -9.83 0.59
C ASN A 69 3.18 -9.35 0.59
N PHE A 70 3.59 -8.79 1.71
CA PHE A 70 4.96 -8.28 1.90
C PHE A 70 6.04 -9.38 1.76
N ALA A 71 5.67 -10.66 1.92
CA ALA A 71 6.60 -11.75 1.69
C ALA A 71 6.95 -11.91 0.20
N CYS A 72 5.95 -11.75 -0.68
CA CYS A 72 6.18 -11.74 -2.12
C CYS A 72 6.96 -10.49 -2.54
N LEU A 73 6.50 -9.32 -2.10
CA LEU A 73 7.16 -8.04 -2.35
C LEU A 73 8.65 -8.07 -1.95
N SER A 74 8.95 -8.45 -0.71
CA SER A 74 10.32 -8.59 -0.20
C SER A 74 11.17 -9.56 -1.03
N THR A 75 10.57 -10.64 -1.53
CA THR A 75 11.29 -11.61 -2.38
C THR A 75 11.65 -11.00 -3.72
N ILE A 76 10.72 -10.25 -4.35
CA ILE A 76 10.95 -9.53 -5.60
C ILE A 76 12.00 -8.43 -5.40
N LEU A 77 11.81 -7.56 -4.41
CA LEU A 77 12.72 -6.45 -4.12
C LEU A 77 14.16 -6.92 -3.98
N ARG A 78 14.38 -7.97 -3.19
CA ARG A 78 15.73 -8.56 -3.01
C ARG A 78 16.28 -9.20 -4.26
N ALA A 79 15.44 -9.84 -5.08
CA ALA A 79 15.89 -10.43 -6.34
C ALA A 79 16.39 -9.33 -7.29
N VAL A 80 15.62 -8.24 -7.40
CA VAL A 80 15.94 -7.08 -8.24
C VAL A 80 17.14 -6.30 -7.69
N ASP A 81 17.22 -6.10 -6.37
CA ASP A 81 18.32 -5.38 -5.73
C ASP A 81 19.67 -6.06 -5.96
N ARG A 82 19.68 -7.40 -5.91
CA ARG A 82 20.89 -8.23 -6.11
C ARG A 82 21.30 -8.41 -7.57
N ASP A 83 20.39 -8.17 -8.52
CA ASP A 83 20.72 -8.26 -9.94
C ASP A 83 21.48 -7.00 -10.39
N PRO A 84 22.78 -7.09 -10.72
CA PRO A 84 23.59 -5.93 -11.10
C PRO A 84 23.17 -5.31 -12.42
N GLU A 85 22.40 -6.01 -13.26
CA GLU A 85 21.88 -5.48 -14.52
C GLU A 85 20.66 -4.57 -14.32
N MET A 86 19.97 -4.69 -13.18
CA MET A 86 18.81 -3.85 -12.87
C MET A 86 19.23 -2.48 -12.35
N ALA A 87 18.87 -1.44 -13.07
CA ALA A 87 19.18 -0.06 -12.67
C ALA A 87 18.16 0.51 -11.66
N PHE A 88 16.89 0.17 -11.80
CA PHE A 88 15.78 0.66 -10.96
C PHE A 88 14.56 -0.27 -11.03
N ALA A 89 13.50 0.09 -10.33
CA ALA A 89 12.23 -0.63 -10.42
C ALA A 89 11.03 0.33 -10.53
N ILE A 90 9.95 -0.14 -11.17
CA ILE A 90 8.66 0.55 -11.26
C ILE A 90 7.56 -0.39 -10.74
N HIS A 91 6.82 0.05 -9.73
CA HIS A 91 5.65 -0.65 -9.21
C HIS A 91 4.37 -0.07 -9.84
N THR A 92 3.64 -0.90 -10.57
CA THR A 92 2.49 -0.49 -11.39
C THR A 92 1.14 -0.46 -10.64
N GLY A 93 1.19 -0.11 -9.35
CA GLY A 93 0.00 0.17 -8.53
C GLY A 93 -0.47 -0.99 -7.67
N ASP A 94 -1.42 -0.67 -6.78
CA ASP A 94 -1.87 -1.55 -5.70
C ASP A 94 -0.69 -1.99 -4.79
N LEU A 95 0.08 -0.97 -4.34
CA LEU A 95 1.18 -1.12 -3.40
C LEU A 95 0.66 -1.66 -2.06
N VAL A 96 -0.48 -1.13 -1.63
CA VAL A 96 -1.15 -1.43 -0.35
C VAL A 96 -2.58 -1.96 -0.55
N GLY A 97 -3.22 -2.40 0.54
CA GLY A 97 -4.55 -3.01 0.47
C GLY A 97 -5.71 -2.03 0.57
N ASP A 98 -5.60 -0.99 1.38
CA ASP A 98 -6.70 -0.08 1.71
C ASP A 98 -6.32 1.41 1.64
N GLY A 99 -5.12 1.77 1.17
CA GLY A 99 -4.67 3.16 1.02
C GLY A 99 -4.50 3.91 2.34
N ASN A 100 -4.51 3.24 3.47
CA ASN A 100 -4.30 3.91 4.74
C ASN A 100 -2.81 4.18 5.01
N ARG A 101 -2.55 5.22 5.79
CA ARG A 101 -1.19 5.68 6.05
C ARG A 101 -0.30 4.63 6.74
N GLY A 102 -0.89 3.79 7.60
CA GLY A 102 -0.18 2.70 8.27
C GLY A 102 0.33 1.63 7.29
N GLU A 103 -0.48 1.27 6.29
CA GLU A 103 -0.05 0.32 5.26
C GLU A 103 1.07 0.88 4.38
N PHE A 104 0.99 2.15 3.98
CA PHE A 104 2.08 2.81 3.23
C PHE A 104 3.38 2.84 4.03
N ARG A 105 3.30 3.05 5.35
CA ARG A 105 4.48 2.99 6.22
C ARG A 105 5.12 1.60 6.22
N VAL A 106 4.30 0.54 6.40
CA VAL A 106 4.80 -0.84 6.36
C VAL A 106 5.40 -1.17 4.99
N PHE A 107 4.78 -0.68 3.91
CA PHE A 107 5.33 -0.79 2.55
C PHE A 107 6.70 -0.11 2.44
N MET A 108 6.83 1.12 2.92
CA MET A 108 8.09 1.86 2.91
C MET A 108 9.17 1.20 3.78
N GLU A 109 8.81 0.66 4.94
CA GLU A 109 9.74 -0.12 5.77
C GLU A 109 10.24 -1.37 5.03
N CYS A 110 9.35 -2.10 4.35
CA CYS A 110 9.72 -3.24 3.53
C CYS A 110 10.62 -2.83 2.35
N LEU A 111 10.26 -1.74 1.67
CA LEU A 111 11.05 -1.19 0.56
C LEU A 111 12.47 -0.81 1.01
N THR A 112 12.60 -0.01 2.05
CA THR A 112 13.90 0.48 2.53
C THR A 112 14.81 -0.61 3.12
N MET A 113 14.23 -1.70 3.63
CA MET A 113 14.99 -2.85 4.12
C MET A 113 15.55 -3.74 3.00
N ASP A 114 14.83 -3.87 1.91
CA ASP A 114 15.10 -4.91 0.92
C ASP A 114 15.52 -4.36 -0.45
N PHE A 115 15.52 -3.01 -0.65
CA PHE A 115 15.79 -2.39 -1.94
C PHE A 115 16.55 -1.06 -1.80
N HIS A 116 17.63 -0.89 -2.56
CA HIS A 116 18.55 0.25 -2.46
C HIS A 116 18.74 1.00 -3.79
N LYS A 117 18.02 0.60 -4.84
CA LYS A 117 18.01 1.24 -6.15
C LYS A 117 16.84 2.20 -6.27
N PRO A 118 16.83 3.12 -7.25
CA PRO A 118 15.69 3.99 -7.50
C PRO A 118 14.39 3.22 -7.69
N PHE A 119 13.30 3.75 -7.12
CA PHE A 119 12.00 3.10 -7.10
C PHE A 119 10.89 4.08 -7.46
N PHE A 120 10.19 3.80 -8.55
CA PHE A 120 9.07 4.60 -9.05
C PHE A 120 7.74 3.90 -8.83
N THR A 121 6.66 4.67 -8.69
CA THR A 121 5.35 4.12 -8.38
C THR A 121 4.26 4.67 -9.29
N VAL A 122 3.28 3.82 -9.58
CA VAL A 122 2.01 4.17 -10.22
C VAL A 122 0.91 4.00 -9.16
N PRO A 123 -0.08 4.89 -9.05
CA PRO A 123 -1.18 4.67 -8.12
C PRO A 123 -2.13 3.57 -8.62
N GLY A 124 -2.50 2.64 -7.74
CA GLY A 124 -3.55 1.66 -7.97
C GLY A 124 -4.87 2.05 -7.28
N ASN A 125 -5.95 1.34 -7.56
CA ASN A 125 -7.26 1.66 -6.97
C ASN A 125 -7.31 1.40 -5.45
N HIS A 126 -6.53 0.48 -4.95
CA HIS A 126 -6.39 0.25 -3.51
C HIS A 126 -5.56 1.35 -2.83
N ASP A 127 -4.57 1.89 -3.53
CA ASP A 127 -3.71 2.95 -3.01
C ASP A 127 -4.45 4.26 -2.75
N ILE A 128 -5.50 4.55 -3.54
CA ILE A 128 -6.27 5.79 -3.45
C ILE A 128 -7.62 5.63 -2.73
N ALA A 129 -7.92 4.44 -2.19
CA ALA A 129 -9.16 4.17 -1.47
C ALA A 129 -9.24 5.03 -0.18
N GLY A 130 -10.45 5.50 0.16
CA GLY A 130 -10.65 6.32 1.35
C GLY A 130 -9.78 7.58 1.38
N LEU A 131 -8.89 7.69 2.37
CA LEU A 131 -7.89 8.77 2.48
C LEU A 131 -6.61 8.48 1.71
N GLY A 132 -6.57 7.40 0.95
CA GLY A 132 -5.38 6.93 0.25
C GLY A 132 -4.82 7.91 -0.78
N ARG A 133 -5.70 8.71 -1.40
CA ARG A 133 -5.27 9.77 -2.34
C ARG A 133 -4.31 10.77 -1.70
N GLU A 134 -4.62 11.23 -0.48
CA GLU A 134 -3.77 12.13 0.27
C GLU A 134 -2.51 11.40 0.76
N SER A 135 -2.68 10.20 1.32
CA SER A 135 -1.57 9.38 1.79
C SER A 135 -0.57 9.06 0.67
N TYR A 136 -1.05 8.63 -0.51
CA TYR A 136 -0.17 8.38 -1.65
C TYR A 136 0.62 9.64 -2.04
N GLY A 137 -0.04 10.80 -2.11
CA GLY A 137 0.62 12.09 -2.39
C GLY A 137 1.70 12.44 -1.36
N ASP A 138 1.43 12.18 -0.07
CA ASP A 138 2.38 12.40 1.03
C ASP A 138 3.63 11.50 0.94
N PHE A 139 3.48 10.26 0.46
CA PHE A 139 4.59 9.29 0.38
C PHE A 139 5.37 9.35 -0.93
N PHE A 140 4.69 9.54 -2.07
CA PHE A 140 5.29 9.37 -3.39
C PHE A 140 5.19 10.62 -4.29
N GLY A 141 4.38 11.61 -3.91
CA GLY A 141 4.19 12.84 -4.69
C GLY A 141 3.12 12.70 -5.78
N PRO A 142 3.39 13.20 -7.00
CA PRO A 142 2.39 13.26 -8.06
C PRO A 142 1.95 11.87 -8.50
N ARG A 143 0.67 11.73 -8.89
CA ARG A 143 0.08 10.46 -9.33
C ARG A 143 0.22 10.20 -10.83
N HIS A 144 0.52 11.24 -11.61
CA HIS A 144 0.94 11.13 -13.01
C HIS A 144 2.16 12.03 -13.21
N TYR A 145 3.12 11.56 -13.94
CA TYR A 145 4.39 12.24 -14.20
C TYR A 145 5.13 11.57 -15.35
N ALA A 146 6.15 12.23 -15.83
CA ALA A 146 7.08 11.65 -16.80
C ALA A 146 8.52 11.98 -16.43
N PHE A 147 9.43 11.08 -16.76
CA PHE A 147 10.86 11.29 -16.61
C PHE A 147 11.59 10.64 -17.80
N GLU A 148 12.84 10.98 -17.97
CA GLU A 148 13.65 10.46 -19.09
C GLU A 148 14.91 9.76 -18.57
N VAL A 149 15.20 8.61 -19.16
CA VAL A 149 16.39 7.82 -18.86
C VAL A 149 17.01 7.35 -20.17
N ALA A 150 18.25 7.72 -20.41
CA ALA A 150 19.02 7.25 -21.56
C ALA A 150 18.25 7.35 -22.90
N GLY A 151 17.61 8.50 -23.15
CA GLY A 151 16.82 8.74 -24.37
C GLY A 151 15.51 7.96 -24.46
N THR A 152 15.07 7.34 -23.36
CA THR A 152 13.78 6.67 -23.25
C THR A 152 12.86 7.45 -22.32
N ARG A 153 11.66 7.80 -22.80
CA ARG A 153 10.63 8.50 -22.04
C ARG A 153 9.79 7.51 -21.25
N PHE A 154 9.67 7.73 -19.97
CA PHE A 154 8.84 6.97 -19.04
C PHE A 154 7.65 7.84 -18.65
N VAL A 155 6.44 7.39 -18.98
CA VAL A 155 5.19 8.11 -18.71
C VAL A 155 4.34 7.32 -17.74
N VAL A 156 4.04 7.89 -16.59
CA VAL A 156 3.21 7.29 -15.54
C VAL A 156 1.83 7.93 -15.58
N LEU A 157 0.78 7.10 -15.63
CA LEU A 157 -0.62 7.53 -15.67
C LEU A 157 -1.38 7.08 -14.42
N ASP A 158 -2.20 7.96 -13.88
CA ASP A 158 -3.20 7.62 -12.86
C ASP A 158 -4.45 7.06 -13.52
N THR A 159 -4.52 5.74 -13.65
CA THR A 159 -5.72 4.98 -14.05
C THR A 159 -6.31 4.19 -12.88
N SER A 160 -6.11 4.67 -11.66
CA SER A 160 -6.57 4.02 -10.44
C SER A 160 -8.11 4.00 -10.30
N GLN A 161 -8.82 4.91 -10.95
CA GLN A 161 -10.28 4.95 -10.96
C GLN A 161 -10.87 4.22 -12.18
N GLU A 162 -12.14 3.81 -12.06
CA GLU A 162 -12.91 3.21 -13.16
C GLU A 162 -13.46 4.24 -14.16
N SER A 163 -13.31 5.54 -13.87
CA SER A 163 -13.67 6.63 -14.74
C SER A 163 -12.61 6.88 -15.81
N ALA A 164 -12.97 7.65 -16.82
CA ALA A 164 -12.00 8.24 -17.74
C ALA A 164 -10.93 9.04 -16.99
N LEU A 165 -9.78 9.23 -17.61
CA LEU A 165 -8.79 10.20 -17.12
C LEU A 165 -9.45 11.57 -17.02
N ASP A 166 -9.12 12.33 -15.99
CA ASP A 166 -9.57 13.71 -15.96
C ASP A 166 -8.99 14.50 -17.17
N GLY A 167 -9.73 15.54 -17.57
CA GLY A 167 -9.37 16.28 -18.80
C GLY A 167 -7.97 16.90 -18.73
N THR A 168 -7.50 17.24 -17.54
CA THR A 168 -6.18 17.84 -17.34
C THR A 168 -5.08 16.82 -17.52
N GLN A 169 -5.25 15.61 -16.99
CA GLN A 169 -4.29 14.52 -17.18
C GLN A 169 -4.23 14.07 -18.64
N PHE A 170 -5.39 14.00 -19.31
CA PHE A 170 -5.41 13.62 -20.73
C PHE A 170 -4.72 14.66 -21.61
N GLN A 171 -4.99 15.96 -21.40
CA GLN A 171 -4.33 17.02 -22.14
C GLN A 171 -2.81 16.99 -21.88
N TRP A 172 -2.39 16.85 -20.64
CA TRP A 172 -0.99 16.68 -20.27
C TRP A 172 -0.36 15.49 -21.00
N LEU A 173 -1.06 14.35 -21.08
CA LEU A 173 -0.58 13.16 -21.80
C LEU A 173 -0.38 13.43 -23.29
N GLU A 174 -1.33 14.13 -23.93
CA GLU A 174 -1.19 14.51 -25.36
C GLU A 174 0.02 15.42 -25.59
N GLU A 175 0.22 16.41 -24.71
CA GLU A 175 1.38 17.30 -24.75
C GLU A 175 2.68 16.52 -24.55
N GLU A 176 2.72 15.65 -23.54
CA GLU A 176 3.89 14.84 -23.19
C GLU A 176 4.31 13.88 -24.32
N LEU A 177 3.35 13.21 -24.93
CA LEU A 177 3.62 12.32 -26.07
C LEU A 177 3.97 13.08 -27.34
N SER A 178 3.53 14.35 -27.48
CA SER A 178 3.83 15.19 -28.65
C SER A 178 5.24 15.76 -28.64
N GLN A 179 5.87 15.87 -27.47
CA GLN A 179 7.25 16.39 -27.30
C GLN A 179 8.34 15.36 -27.67
N ARG A 180 7.93 14.19 -28.15
CA ARG A 180 8.86 13.11 -28.51
C ARG A 180 9.82 13.54 -29.62
N GLU A 181 11.11 13.50 -29.37
CA GLU A 181 12.13 13.53 -30.40
C GLU A 181 12.11 12.23 -31.24
N ALA A 182 12.40 12.31 -32.54
CA ALA A 182 12.24 11.20 -33.49
C ALA A 182 13.00 9.92 -33.14
N ALA A 183 14.00 9.98 -32.24
CA ALA A 183 14.83 8.86 -31.83
C ALA A 183 14.47 8.27 -30.45
N SER A 184 13.58 8.90 -29.69
CA SER A 184 13.25 8.46 -28.35
C SER A 184 12.20 7.36 -28.31
N ARG A 185 12.37 6.40 -27.42
CA ARG A 185 11.33 5.42 -27.08
C ARG A 185 10.42 5.99 -26.01
N THR A 186 9.15 5.59 -26.04
CA THR A 186 8.18 5.95 -25.00
C THR A 186 7.60 4.68 -24.37
N LEU A 187 7.73 4.57 -23.06
CA LEU A 187 7.16 3.50 -22.25
C LEU A 187 6.08 4.09 -21.35
N VAL A 188 4.88 3.48 -21.32
CA VAL A 188 3.76 3.94 -20.52
C VAL A 188 3.49 2.95 -19.38
N PHE A 189 3.34 3.47 -18.18
CA PHE A 189 3.04 2.71 -16.96
C PHE A 189 1.70 3.17 -16.40
N MET A 190 0.82 2.23 -16.13
CA MET A 190 -0.52 2.49 -15.64
C MET A 190 -1.00 1.33 -14.77
N HIS A 191 -2.01 1.55 -13.93
CA HIS A 191 -2.53 0.46 -13.13
C HIS A 191 -3.60 -0.34 -13.86
N ARG A 192 -4.75 0.29 -14.20
CA ARG A 192 -5.80 -0.39 -14.97
C ARG A 192 -5.46 -0.41 -16.45
N PRO A 193 -5.47 -1.58 -17.08
CA PRO A 193 -5.31 -1.68 -18.53
C PRO A 193 -6.51 -1.07 -19.26
N PRO A 194 -6.36 -0.56 -20.49
CA PRO A 194 -7.50 -0.16 -21.30
C PRO A 194 -8.47 -1.32 -21.57
N TYR A 195 -7.96 -2.51 -21.82
CA TYR A 195 -8.74 -3.72 -22.13
C TYR A 195 -8.32 -4.88 -21.24
N ASP A 196 -9.28 -5.77 -20.91
CA ASP A 196 -9.07 -6.99 -20.15
C ASP A 196 -8.99 -8.20 -21.09
N PRO A 197 -7.81 -8.81 -21.29
CA PRO A 197 -7.64 -9.96 -22.18
C PRO A 197 -8.39 -11.22 -21.72
N ARG A 198 -8.75 -11.32 -20.43
CA ARG A 198 -9.54 -12.45 -19.89
C ARG A 198 -10.99 -12.44 -20.41
N ALA A 199 -11.46 -11.29 -20.85
CA ALA A 199 -12.83 -11.05 -21.27
C ALA A 199 -12.94 -10.78 -22.77
N ASN A 200 -12.09 -11.39 -23.60
CA ASN A 200 -11.98 -11.15 -25.04
C ASN A 200 -11.75 -9.66 -25.36
N ASP A 201 -10.80 -9.04 -24.69
CA ASP A 201 -10.42 -7.63 -24.82
C ASP A 201 -11.59 -6.65 -24.60
N ARG A 202 -12.46 -6.95 -23.62
CA ARG A 202 -13.47 -5.98 -23.18
C ARG A 202 -12.77 -4.77 -22.54
N PRO A 203 -13.29 -3.57 -22.74
CA PRO A 203 -12.78 -2.39 -22.06
C PRO A 203 -12.77 -2.59 -20.53
N SER A 204 -11.64 -2.33 -19.90
CA SER A 204 -11.46 -2.31 -18.45
C SER A 204 -11.61 -0.89 -17.88
N LEU A 205 -11.47 0.11 -18.76
CA LEU A 205 -11.87 1.49 -18.59
C LEU A 205 -13.17 1.74 -19.36
N PRO A 206 -13.82 2.93 -19.23
CA PRO A 206 -14.93 3.28 -20.09
C PRO A 206 -14.55 3.08 -21.57
N PRO A 207 -15.44 2.49 -22.40
CA PRO A 207 -15.09 2.09 -23.77
C PRO A 207 -14.48 3.22 -24.62
N GLU A 208 -15.03 4.44 -24.49
CA GLU A 208 -14.53 5.62 -25.20
C GLU A 208 -13.11 6.00 -24.75
N GLU A 209 -12.82 5.86 -23.47
CA GLU A 209 -11.50 6.15 -22.91
C GLU A 209 -10.46 5.08 -23.28
N ALA A 210 -10.85 3.81 -23.27
CA ALA A 210 -9.98 2.72 -23.71
C ALA A 210 -9.55 2.91 -25.17
N GLU A 211 -10.51 3.24 -26.05
CA GLU A 211 -10.26 3.51 -27.47
C GLU A 211 -9.41 4.78 -27.67
N ARG A 212 -9.72 5.83 -26.90
CA ARG A 212 -8.99 7.11 -26.95
C ARG A 212 -7.53 6.93 -26.57
N LEU A 213 -7.24 6.20 -25.48
CA LEU A 213 -5.88 5.90 -25.04
C LEU A 213 -5.14 5.01 -26.06
N ALA A 214 -5.75 3.92 -26.52
CA ALA A 214 -5.14 3.03 -27.50
C ALA A 214 -4.81 3.76 -28.82
N SER A 215 -5.72 4.61 -29.29
CA SER A 215 -5.51 5.45 -30.48
C SER A 215 -4.39 6.47 -30.28
N LEU A 216 -4.31 7.10 -29.10
CA LEU A 216 -3.26 8.05 -28.76
C LEU A 216 -1.89 7.36 -28.70
N PHE A 217 -1.78 6.20 -28.03
CA PHE A 217 -0.56 5.43 -27.97
C PHE A 217 -0.08 4.98 -29.34
N ARG A 218 -1.00 4.52 -30.21
CA ARG A 218 -0.67 4.18 -31.60
C ARG A 218 -0.20 5.40 -32.39
N LYS A 219 -0.92 6.54 -32.32
CA LYS A 219 -0.58 7.79 -33.01
C LYS A 219 0.84 8.24 -32.67
N HIS A 220 1.22 8.17 -31.39
CA HIS A 220 2.52 8.59 -30.91
C HIS A 220 3.55 7.46 -30.84
N GLN A 221 3.25 6.29 -31.42
CA GLN A 221 4.15 5.15 -31.51
C GLN A 221 4.75 4.76 -30.13
N VAL A 222 3.92 4.70 -29.10
CA VAL A 222 4.32 4.19 -27.79
C VAL A 222 4.96 2.82 -27.96
N SER A 223 6.16 2.65 -27.43
CA SER A 223 6.97 1.45 -27.65
C SER A 223 6.48 0.26 -26.85
N HIS A 224 5.93 0.49 -25.65
CA HIS A 224 5.36 -0.55 -24.80
C HIS A 224 4.48 0.06 -23.69
N VAL A 225 3.43 -0.66 -23.29
CA VAL A 225 2.56 -0.30 -22.16
C VAL A 225 2.64 -1.37 -21.07
N PHE A 226 2.84 -0.96 -19.82
CA PHE A 226 2.96 -1.84 -18.66
C PHE A 226 1.84 -1.57 -17.65
N PRO A 227 0.71 -2.28 -17.76
CA PRO A 227 -0.34 -2.24 -16.74
C PRO A 227 -0.22 -3.39 -15.73
N SER A 228 -1.09 -3.34 -14.69
CA SER A 228 -1.28 -4.40 -13.70
C SER A 228 -2.76 -4.68 -13.43
N HIS A 229 -3.25 -4.63 -12.19
CA HIS A 229 -4.66 -4.73 -11.80
C HIS A 229 -5.30 -6.12 -11.93
N LEU A 230 -4.95 -6.91 -12.93
CA LEU A 230 -5.61 -8.19 -13.21
C LEU A 230 -5.08 -9.36 -12.39
N HIS A 231 -4.11 -9.12 -11.50
CA HIS A 231 -3.42 -10.13 -10.68
C HIS A 231 -2.95 -11.34 -11.51
N ALA A 232 -2.37 -11.07 -12.67
CA ALA A 232 -2.00 -12.08 -13.65
C ALA A 232 -0.88 -11.59 -14.55
N PHE A 233 -0.38 -12.46 -15.40
CA PHE A 233 0.54 -12.17 -16.50
C PHE A 233 -0.20 -12.32 -17.84
N PHE A 234 -0.21 -11.27 -18.64
CA PHE A 234 -0.67 -11.29 -20.02
C PHE A 234 0.23 -10.42 -20.89
N GLU A 235 0.41 -10.82 -22.12
CA GLU A 235 1.11 -10.02 -23.14
C GLU A 235 0.36 -10.05 -24.46
N GLY A 236 0.50 -8.99 -25.25
CA GLY A 236 -0.19 -8.87 -26.53
C GLY A 236 -0.01 -7.48 -27.15
N THR A 237 -0.98 -7.09 -27.97
CA THR A 237 -1.00 -5.77 -28.59
C THR A 237 -2.42 -5.17 -28.55
N TRP A 238 -2.50 -3.87 -28.23
CA TRP A 238 -3.73 -3.09 -28.40
C TRP A 238 -3.56 -2.16 -29.61
N GLN A 239 -4.32 -2.39 -30.66
CA GLN A 239 -4.21 -1.63 -31.92
C GLN A 239 -2.75 -1.53 -32.45
N GLY A 240 -1.98 -2.60 -32.29
CA GLY A 240 -0.57 -2.65 -32.71
C GLY A 240 0.43 -2.12 -31.67
N VAL A 241 0.01 -1.57 -30.54
CA VAL A 241 0.87 -1.14 -29.45
C VAL A 241 1.13 -2.33 -28.50
N PRO A 242 2.38 -2.75 -28.30
CA PRO A 242 2.72 -3.85 -27.39
C PRO A 242 2.34 -3.53 -25.95
N TYR A 243 1.86 -4.53 -25.21
CA TYR A 243 1.63 -4.42 -23.76
C TYR A 243 2.08 -5.70 -23.03
N THR A 244 2.40 -5.52 -21.75
CA THR A 244 2.60 -6.64 -20.81
C THR A 244 1.98 -6.30 -19.47
N ILE A 245 0.92 -7.01 -19.10
CA ILE A 245 0.24 -6.90 -17.80
C ILE A 245 1.02 -7.69 -16.77
N SER A 246 1.39 -7.07 -15.67
CA SER A 246 2.16 -7.68 -14.58
C SER A 246 1.57 -7.37 -13.21
N GLY A 247 0.55 -8.16 -12.81
CA GLY A 247 -0.11 -8.07 -11.52
C GLY A 247 0.27 -9.22 -10.57
N GLY A 248 1.49 -9.72 -10.66
CA GLY A 248 1.96 -10.91 -9.93
C GLY A 248 2.79 -10.66 -8.68
N ALA A 249 2.84 -9.43 -8.14
CA ALA A 249 3.74 -9.11 -7.03
C ALA A 249 3.24 -9.53 -5.63
N GLY A 250 2.10 -10.23 -5.54
CA GLY A 250 1.68 -10.76 -4.22
C GLY A 250 0.20 -10.81 -3.95
N ALA A 251 -0.62 -10.01 -4.62
CA ALA A 251 -2.06 -10.04 -4.46
C ALA A 251 -2.66 -11.42 -4.80
N ARG A 252 -3.86 -11.69 -4.26
CA ARG A 252 -4.56 -12.95 -4.54
C ARG A 252 -4.77 -13.12 -6.04
N LEU A 253 -4.29 -14.22 -6.58
CA LEU A 253 -4.51 -14.59 -7.97
C LEU A 253 -5.98 -15.00 -8.20
N HIS A 254 -6.60 -14.52 -9.28
CA HIS A 254 -8.02 -14.69 -9.54
C HIS A 254 -8.33 -15.75 -10.61
N GLY A 255 -7.39 -16.62 -10.91
CA GLY A 255 -7.56 -17.71 -11.88
C GLY A 255 -6.71 -18.93 -11.54
N THR A 256 -6.91 -19.99 -12.31
CA THR A 256 -6.25 -21.30 -12.11
C THR A 256 -5.31 -21.69 -13.25
N ASP A 257 -5.33 -21.00 -14.37
CA ASP A 257 -4.41 -21.27 -15.48
C ASP A 257 -2.99 -20.83 -15.09
N ALA A 258 -2.12 -21.80 -14.88
CA ALA A 258 -0.75 -21.58 -14.48
C ALA A 258 0.10 -20.78 -15.50
N LYS A 259 -0.39 -20.59 -16.72
CA LYS A 259 0.26 -19.75 -17.71
C LYS A 259 0.12 -18.25 -17.38
N HIS A 260 -0.95 -17.88 -16.68
CA HIS A 260 -1.30 -16.50 -16.41
C HIS A 260 -1.29 -16.16 -14.93
N PHE A 261 -1.63 -17.10 -14.05
CA PHE A 261 -1.85 -16.85 -12.62
C PHE A 261 -0.72 -17.43 -11.78
N PHE A 262 0.37 -16.68 -11.65
CA PHE A 262 1.54 -17.02 -10.82
C PHE A 262 2.22 -15.74 -10.32
N PHE A 263 3.00 -15.85 -9.27
CA PHE A 263 3.78 -14.71 -8.78
C PHE A 263 5.00 -14.49 -9.66
N HIS A 264 5.22 -13.22 -10.04
CA HIS A 264 6.28 -12.84 -10.96
C HIS A 264 6.62 -11.35 -10.87
N TYR A 265 7.73 -10.99 -11.46
CA TYR A 265 8.07 -9.63 -11.91
C TYR A 265 8.59 -9.68 -13.35
N LEU A 266 8.68 -8.53 -13.99
CA LEU A 266 9.26 -8.39 -15.31
C LEU A 266 10.68 -7.84 -15.21
N LYS A 267 11.60 -8.41 -15.96
CA LYS A 267 12.88 -7.80 -16.31
C LYS A 267 12.72 -7.18 -17.70
N VAL A 268 12.79 -5.86 -17.78
CA VAL A 268 12.65 -5.10 -19.01
C VAL A 268 14.03 -4.60 -19.41
N ASN A 269 14.50 -5.02 -20.57
CA ASN A 269 15.75 -4.54 -21.14
C ASN A 269 15.48 -3.60 -22.31
N VAL A 270 16.12 -2.44 -22.30
CA VAL A 270 16.07 -1.43 -23.37
C VAL A 270 17.43 -1.34 -24.00
N ASN A 271 17.49 -1.57 -25.30
CA ASN A 271 18.73 -1.47 -26.08
C ASN A 271 18.46 -0.98 -27.51
N ASP A 272 19.46 -0.89 -28.35
CA ASP A 272 19.34 -0.40 -29.74
C ASP A 272 18.35 -1.21 -30.59
N ARG A 273 18.11 -2.49 -30.24
CA ARG A 273 17.15 -3.38 -30.94
C ARG A 273 15.71 -3.17 -30.51
N GLY A 274 15.46 -2.50 -29.36
CA GLY A 274 14.11 -2.25 -28.85
C GLY A 274 13.94 -2.49 -27.36
N VAL A 275 12.68 -2.81 -27.00
CA VAL A 275 12.25 -3.14 -25.64
C VAL A 275 12.03 -4.65 -25.56
N HIS A 276 12.75 -5.32 -24.69
CA HIS A 276 12.68 -6.77 -24.49
C HIS A 276 12.16 -7.05 -23.09
N VAL A 277 11.06 -7.79 -23.00
CA VAL A 277 10.40 -8.11 -21.74
C VAL A 277 10.59 -9.59 -21.42
N GLN A 278 11.12 -9.87 -20.23
CA GLN A 278 11.24 -11.21 -19.68
C GLN A 278 10.41 -11.33 -18.41
N CYS A 279 9.49 -12.29 -18.38
CA CYS A 279 8.75 -12.61 -17.15
C CYS A 279 9.61 -13.53 -16.28
N VAL A 280 9.80 -13.15 -15.01
CA VAL A 280 10.59 -13.91 -14.03
C VAL A 280 9.65 -14.43 -12.94
N PRO A 281 9.36 -15.75 -12.90
CA PRO A 281 8.54 -16.35 -11.86
C PRO A 281 9.18 -16.25 -10.48
N VAL A 282 8.35 -16.05 -9.45
CA VAL A 282 8.76 -15.94 -8.05
C VAL A 282 8.23 -17.10 -7.23
N SER A 283 9.13 -17.79 -6.53
CA SER A 283 8.78 -18.84 -5.58
C SER A 283 8.95 -18.37 -4.15
N LEU A 284 7.92 -18.52 -3.33
CA LEU A 284 7.93 -18.11 -1.93
C LEU A 284 8.38 -19.25 -1.02
N SER A 285 9.41 -19.05 -0.21
CA SER A 285 9.76 -20.02 0.83
C SER A 285 8.75 -19.93 1.99
N THR A 286 8.20 -21.07 2.40
CA THR A 286 7.14 -21.14 3.42
C THR A 286 7.56 -20.55 4.77
N GLY A 287 8.78 -20.79 5.20
CA GLY A 287 9.27 -20.29 6.51
C GLY A 287 9.43 -18.77 6.55
N ARG A 288 9.99 -18.16 5.49
CA ARG A 288 10.15 -16.72 5.40
C ARG A 288 8.80 -16.01 5.27
N ARG A 289 7.88 -16.59 4.49
CA ARG A 289 6.52 -16.09 4.37
C ARG A 289 5.85 -15.96 5.72
N ALA A 290 5.86 -17.03 6.53
CA ALA A 290 5.26 -17.02 7.85
C ALA A 290 5.87 -15.95 8.79
N LEU A 291 7.20 -15.80 8.79
CA LEU A 291 7.88 -14.78 9.59
C LEU A 291 7.51 -13.35 9.18
N LEU A 292 7.47 -13.07 7.87
CA LEU A 292 7.11 -11.75 7.37
C LEU A 292 5.62 -11.45 7.58
N GLU A 293 4.72 -12.41 7.42
CA GLU A 293 3.29 -12.25 7.71
C GLU A 293 3.07 -11.91 9.20
N VAL A 294 3.76 -12.60 10.12
CA VAL A 294 3.72 -12.30 11.56
C VAL A 294 4.28 -10.90 11.83
N TRP A 295 5.42 -10.56 11.25
CA TRP A 295 6.04 -9.24 11.43
C TRP A 295 5.11 -8.11 10.95
N CYS A 296 4.53 -8.24 9.75
CA CYS A 296 3.60 -7.27 9.19
C CYS A 296 2.32 -7.14 10.03
N PHE A 297 1.77 -8.28 10.50
CA PHE A 297 0.61 -8.27 11.40
C PHE A 297 0.89 -7.51 12.69
N VAL A 298 2.04 -7.77 13.33
CA VAL A 298 2.43 -7.08 14.57
C VAL A 298 2.62 -5.58 14.32
N ARG A 299 3.25 -5.20 13.21
CA ARG A 299 3.50 -3.79 12.88
C ARG A 299 2.25 -3.02 12.50
N ARG A 300 1.30 -3.66 11.84
CA ARG A 300 0.10 -3.00 11.32
C ARG A 300 -1.05 -2.97 12.32
N GLU A 301 -1.33 -4.07 12.97
CA GLU A 301 -2.53 -4.23 13.80
C GLU A 301 -2.22 -4.74 15.21
N GLY A 302 -1.11 -5.45 15.39
CA GLY A 302 -0.86 -6.21 16.60
C GLY A 302 -0.68 -5.32 17.84
N ILE A 303 0.04 -4.21 17.74
CA ILE A 303 0.27 -3.30 18.87
C ILE A 303 -1.03 -2.60 19.25
N GLU A 304 -1.76 -2.07 18.28
CA GLU A 304 -3.04 -1.41 18.52
C GLU A 304 -4.09 -2.39 19.06
N ALA A 305 -4.22 -3.58 18.45
CA ALA A 305 -5.16 -4.61 18.92
C ALA A 305 -4.86 -5.05 20.38
N ILE A 306 -3.58 -5.21 20.73
CA ILE A 306 -3.16 -5.52 22.10
C ILE A 306 -3.52 -4.36 23.04
N LEU A 307 -3.28 -3.11 22.64
CA LEU A 307 -3.57 -1.94 23.46
C LEU A 307 -5.08 -1.75 23.63
N TYR A 308 -5.89 -1.88 22.57
CA TYR A 308 -7.34 -1.83 22.67
C TYR A 308 -7.90 -2.98 23.52
N GLY A 309 -7.37 -4.19 23.37
CA GLY A 309 -7.68 -5.32 24.25
C GLY A 309 -7.38 -5.05 25.72
N ALA A 310 -6.19 -4.51 26.01
CA ALA A 310 -5.79 -4.12 27.36
C ALA A 310 -6.68 -3.01 27.94
N ILE A 311 -7.01 -1.99 27.15
CA ILE A 311 -7.93 -0.91 27.54
C ILE A 311 -9.33 -1.47 27.86
N ALA A 312 -9.86 -2.35 27.02
CA ALA A 312 -11.15 -2.99 27.24
C ALA A 312 -11.15 -3.81 28.54
N CYS A 313 -10.14 -4.65 28.77
CA CYS A 313 -9.99 -5.43 29.98
C CYS A 313 -9.90 -4.55 31.24
N LEU A 314 -9.08 -3.50 31.22
CA LEU A 314 -8.94 -2.57 32.34
C LEU A 314 -10.22 -1.80 32.60
N SER A 315 -10.94 -1.38 31.57
CA SER A 315 -12.22 -0.68 31.68
C SER A 315 -13.29 -1.57 32.31
N VAL A 316 -13.40 -2.84 31.88
CA VAL A 316 -14.32 -3.82 32.50
C VAL A 316 -13.98 -4.05 33.98
N GLN A 317 -12.69 -4.22 34.31
CA GLN A 317 -12.25 -4.41 35.70
C GLN A 317 -12.53 -3.19 36.58
N LEU A 318 -12.39 -1.97 36.06
CA LEU A 318 -12.73 -0.72 36.75
C LEU A 318 -14.24 -0.64 37.00
N ALA A 319 -15.05 -0.89 35.96
CA ALA A 319 -16.52 -0.89 36.09
C ALA A 319 -17.01 -1.92 37.10
N TRP A 320 -16.43 -3.12 37.10
CA TRP A 320 -16.76 -4.16 38.05
C TRP A 320 -16.37 -3.78 39.49
N SER A 321 -15.20 -3.21 39.67
CA SER A 321 -14.73 -2.70 40.98
C SER A 321 -15.64 -1.60 41.53
N GLN A 322 -16.10 -0.68 40.69
CA GLN A 322 -17.04 0.36 41.09
C GLN A 322 -18.43 -0.21 41.50
N ARG A 323 -18.92 -1.23 40.76
CA ARG A 323 -20.20 -1.90 41.11
C ARG A 323 -20.10 -2.61 42.45
N VAL A 324 -19.00 -3.29 42.72
CA VAL A 324 -18.71 -3.96 44.03
C VAL A 324 -18.63 -2.92 45.14
N LEU A 325 -17.91 -1.82 44.95
CA LEU A 325 -17.82 -0.73 45.93
C LEU A 325 -19.18 -0.10 46.23
N ARG A 326 -19.99 0.19 45.20
CA ARG A 326 -21.36 0.70 45.38
C ARG A 326 -22.24 -0.27 46.16
N ARG A 327 -22.19 -1.57 45.89
CA ARG A 327 -22.94 -2.59 46.63
C ARG A 327 -22.53 -2.66 48.10
N MET A 328 -21.23 -2.53 48.40
CA MET A 328 -20.73 -2.49 49.78
C MET A 328 -21.18 -1.24 50.53
N LEU A 329 -21.13 -0.06 49.86
CA LEU A 329 -21.58 1.20 50.46
C LEU A 329 -23.10 1.24 50.71
N VAL A 330 -23.89 0.68 49.79
CA VAL A 330 -25.36 0.60 49.95
C VAL A 330 -25.71 -0.44 51.01
N GLY A 331 -24.93 -1.51 51.19
CA GLY A 331 -25.11 -2.52 52.25
C GLY A 331 -24.71 -2.04 53.65
N CYS A 332 -23.97 -0.94 53.79
CA CYS A 332 -23.56 -0.33 55.04
C CYS A 332 -24.45 0.81 55.55
N GLN A 333 -25.66 1.02 54.97
CA GLN A 333 -26.59 1.97 55.58
C GLN A 333 -27.03 1.41 56.92
N PRO A 334 -26.85 2.16 58.05
CA PRO A 334 -27.35 1.73 59.35
C PRO A 334 -28.87 1.64 59.27
N ARG A 335 -29.41 0.44 59.52
CA ARG A 335 -30.82 0.31 59.81
C ARG A 335 -31.09 1.16 61.04
N PHE A 336 -31.62 2.36 60.84
CA PHE A 336 -32.21 3.13 61.95
C PHE A 336 -33.35 2.32 62.46
N VAL A 337 -33.18 1.77 63.65
CA VAL A 337 -34.21 1.15 64.45
C VAL A 337 -35.15 2.28 64.93
N THR A 338 -36.14 2.63 64.11
CA THR A 338 -37.31 3.38 64.56
C THR A 338 -38.37 2.37 64.90
N ASP A 339 -38.20 1.74 66.08
CA ASP A 339 -39.36 1.13 66.72
C ASP A 339 -39.21 1.12 68.26
N ARG A 340 -40.20 1.66 68.89
CA ARG A 340 -40.50 1.70 70.33
C ARG A 340 -40.35 3.03 71.06
N LEU A 341 -41.19 3.97 70.76
CA LEU A 341 -41.62 4.96 71.78
C LEU A 341 -42.95 5.59 71.42
N SER A 342 -44.00 4.77 71.23
CA SER A 342 -45.36 5.26 71.20
C SER A 342 -46.35 4.21 71.72
N ARG A 343 -46.16 3.70 72.95
CA ARG A 343 -47.18 3.04 73.76
C ARG A 343 -46.86 3.21 75.23
N ARG A 344 -47.13 4.39 75.76
CA ARG A 344 -47.47 4.68 77.15
C ARG A 344 -47.75 6.15 77.27
N LEU A 345 -49.04 6.46 77.05
CA LEU A 345 -49.80 7.54 77.72
C LEU A 345 -51.13 7.72 76.93
N ALA A 346 -52.06 6.93 77.31
CA ALA A 346 -53.53 7.23 77.50
C ALA A 346 -54.14 6.02 78.17
#